data_67625b11edfde2ce113d5bedbc83bd79
#
_entry.id   67625b11edfde2ce113d5bedbc83bd79
#
_cell.length_a   1.000
_cell.length_b   1.000
_cell.length_c   1.000
_cell.angle_alpha   90.00
_cell.angle_beta   90.00
_cell.angle_gamma   90.00
#
_symmetry.space_group_name_H-M   'P 1'
#
loop_
_entity.id
_entity.type
_entity.pdbx_description
1 polymer ?
#
loop_
_entity_poly.entity_id
_entity_poly.type
_entity_poly.pdbx_seq_one_letter_code
_entity_poly.pdbx_strand_id
1 'polypeptide(L)'
;LGVVEVDTERAERLAGNTTYKNRIKLSGSGHGREHSLEVQLPFLQIVFENLKIVPVVMGSQSKNNIESLGNAIGEAFKGENVLIVASTDLSHYHDYKTASMLDTLVIDYINSFDPMRFTGAVSSEEIEMCGGGPVAAVMIASRMLGANSSKVLCYKNSGDTGGDKNAVVGYLSAAFYKK
;
A
#
# COMPACT_ATOMS: atom_id res chain seq x y z
N LEU A 1 -1.11 23.25 -4.94
CA LEU A 1 -1.89 22.50 -3.95
C LEU A 1 -1.41 22.76 -2.50
N GLY A 2 -0.19 23.23 -2.30
CA GLY A 2 0.30 23.66 -1.00
C GLY A 2 0.85 22.55 -0.12
N VAL A 3 0.96 22.82 1.20
CA VAL A 3 1.54 21.91 2.19
C VAL A 3 0.47 20.94 2.69
N VAL A 4 0.85 19.70 2.92
CA VAL A 4 0.03 18.71 3.64
C VAL A 4 0.61 18.49 5.02
N GLU A 5 -0.21 18.66 6.05
CA GLU A 5 0.21 18.49 7.43
C GLU A 5 0.34 17.02 7.81
N VAL A 6 1.37 16.71 8.59
CA VAL A 6 1.52 15.41 9.24
C VAL A 6 0.67 15.41 10.52
N ASP A 7 -0.16 14.39 10.71
CA ASP A 7 -0.85 14.12 11.96
C ASP A 7 0.14 13.49 12.97
N THR A 8 0.81 14.38 13.70
CA THR A 8 1.89 13.98 14.62
C THR A 8 1.36 13.11 15.76
N GLU A 9 0.17 13.42 16.29
CA GLU A 9 -0.43 12.65 17.37
C GLU A 9 -0.70 11.19 16.94
N ARG A 10 -1.27 11.01 15.75
CA ARG A 10 -1.52 9.67 15.20
C ARG A 10 -0.23 8.94 14.81
N ALA A 11 0.77 9.67 14.32
CA ALA A 11 2.09 9.10 14.00
C ALA A 11 2.79 8.59 15.27
N GLU A 12 2.78 9.39 16.34
CA GLU A 12 3.32 9.00 17.64
C GLU A 12 2.58 7.81 18.25
N ARG A 13 1.25 7.78 18.15
CA ARG A 13 0.45 6.64 18.63
C ARG A 13 0.78 5.35 17.88
N LEU A 14 0.94 5.41 16.56
CA LEU A 14 1.33 4.26 15.75
C LEU A 14 2.73 3.76 16.13
N ALA A 15 3.70 4.66 16.25
CA ALA A 15 5.08 4.32 16.60
C ALA A 15 5.26 3.96 18.09
N GLY A 16 4.40 4.48 18.96
CA GLY A 16 4.42 4.23 20.41
C GLY A 16 3.83 2.90 20.85
N ASN A 17 3.25 2.12 19.92
CA ASN A 17 2.72 0.79 20.24
C ASN A 17 3.83 -0.13 20.75
N THR A 18 3.78 -0.46 22.04
CA THR A 18 4.85 -1.18 22.74
C THR A 18 5.10 -2.57 22.18
N THR A 19 4.08 -3.21 21.59
CA THR A 19 4.19 -4.53 20.96
C THR A 19 5.10 -4.48 19.71
N TYR A 20 5.10 -3.37 18.99
CA TYR A 20 5.80 -3.23 17.70
C TYR A 20 6.94 -2.19 17.71
N LYS A 21 7.30 -1.62 18.88
CA LYS A 21 8.27 -0.51 19.04
C LYS A 21 9.65 -0.75 18.43
N ASN A 22 10.07 -1.99 18.29
CA ASN A 22 11.34 -2.35 17.66
C ASN A 22 11.26 -2.42 16.11
N ARG A 23 10.06 -2.33 15.54
CA ARG A 23 9.81 -2.46 14.11
C ARG A 23 9.25 -1.18 13.49
N ILE A 24 8.52 -0.38 14.26
CA ILE A 24 7.93 0.89 13.83
C ILE A 24 8.60 2.01 14.63
N LYS A 25 9.14 3.00 13.92
CA LYS A 25 9.89 4.11 14.51
C LYS A 25 9.50 5.42 13.84
N LEU A 26 9.45 6.50 14.62
CA LEU A 26 9.42 7.84 14.06
C LEU A 26 10.80 8.15 13.44
N SER A 27 10.81 8.57 12.19
CA SER A 27 12.03 8.90 11.47
C SER A 27 11.75 9.87 10.33
N GLY A 28 12.50 10.95 10.25
CA GLY A 28 12.46 11.84 9.08
C GLY A 28 13.34 11.35 7.92
N SER A 29 14.33 10.49 8.18
CA SER A 29 15.31 10.10 7.17
C SER A 29 14.78 9.09 6.14
N GLY A 30 13.75 8.31 6.47
CA GLY A 30 13.16 7.33 5.57
C GLY A 30 12.41 7.95 4.38
N HIS A 31 11.95 9.19 4.53
CA HIS A 31 11.11 9.87 3.53
C HIS A 31 11.90 10.69 2.50
N GLY A 32 13.19 10.97 2.74
CA GLY A 32 13.96 11.93 1.93
C GLY A 32 14.26 11.51 0.49
N ARG A 33 14.09 10.24 0.15
CA ARG A 33 14.32 9.69 -1.20
C ARG A 33 13.16 8.84 -1.72
N GLU A 34 12.06 8.81 -0.97
CA GLU A 34 10.89 8.03 -1.33
C GLU A 34 9.90 8.89 -2.12
N HIS A 35 9.45 8.39 -3.26
CA HIS A 35 8.56 9.09 -4.17
C HIS A 35 7.13 8.54 -4.19
N SER A 36 6.91 7.32 -3.68
CA SER A 36 5.60 6.66 -3.73
C SER A 36 4.50 7.44 -2.99
N LEU A 37 4.88 8.16 -1.92
CA LEU A 37 3.95 8.97 -1.16
C LEU A 37 3.54 10.24 -1.92
N GLU A 38 4.50 10.98 -2.47
CA GLU A 38 4.26 12.29 -3.06
C GLU A 38 3.33 12.25 -4.28
N VAL A 39 3.36 11.16 -5.05
CA VAL A 39 2.51 11.00 -6.24
C VAL A 39 1.03 10.86 -5.90
N GLN A 40 0.69 10.46 -4.68
CA GLN A 40 -0.69 10.31 -4.21
C GLN A 40 -1.27 11.63 -3.65
N LEU A 41 -0.42 12.50 -3.10
CA LEU A 41 -0.87 13.68 -2.35
C LEU A 41 -1.72 14.66 -3.18
N PRO A 42 -1.39 14.99 -4.44
CA PRO A 42 -2.21 15.91 -5.23
C PRO A 42 -3.66 15.45 -5.40
N PHE A 43 -3.87 14.15 -5.58
CA PHE A 43 -5.21 13.58 -5.71
C PHE A 43 -5.98 13.63 -4.38
N LEU A 44 -5.31 13.31 -3.29
CA LEU A 44 -5.91 13.36 -1.95
C LEU A 44 -6.26 14.79 -1.55
N GLN A 45 -5.42 15.79 -1.89
CA GLN A 45 -5.69 17.21 -1.63
C GLN A 45 -6.91 17.76 -2.39
N ILE A 46 -7.25 17.19 -3.55
CA ILE A 46 -8.45 17.57 -4.31
C ILE A 46 -9.71 16.98 -3.68
N VAL A 47 -9.61 15.75 -3.14
CA VAL A 47 -10.77 15.01 -2.63
C VAL A 47 -11.08 15.33 -1.17
N PHE A 48 -10.05 15.64 -0.37
CA PHE A 48 -10.20 15.87 1.07
C PHE A 48 -9.89 17.31 1.45
N GLU A 49 -10.84 17.98 2.09
CA GLU A 49 -10.60 19.25 2.79
C GLU A 49 -9.81 19.00 4.09
N ASN A 50 -8.86 19.89 4.40
CA ASN A 50 -8.03 19.80 5.63
C ASN A 50 -7.30 18.44 5.79
N LEU A 51 -6.76 17.92 4.69
CA LEU A 51 -6.03 16.66 4.67
C LEU A 51 -4.87 16.69 5.68
N LYS A 52 -4.84 15.68 6.56
CA LYS A 52 -3.70 15.32 7.40
C LYS A 52 -3.30 13.88 7.10
N ILE A 53 -2.00 13.60 7.15
CA ILE A 53 -1.48 12.28 6.82
C ILE A 53 -0.58 11.72 7.93
N VAL A 54 -0.53 10.40 8.03
CA VAL A 54 0.51 9.66 8.74
C VAL A 54 1.35 8.94 7.67
N PRO A 55 2.48 9.54 7.25
CA PRO A 55 3.32 8.94 6.22
C PRO A 55 4.09 7.76 6.81
N VAL A 56 4.08 6.62 6.13
CA VAL A 56 4.78 5.41 6.53
C VAL A 56 5.60 4.88 5.36
N VAL A 57 6.88 4.60 5.61
CA VAL A 57 7.79 3.96 4.65
C VAL A 57 8.22 2.61 5.21
N MET A 58 8.09 1.57 4.41
CA MET A 58 8.50 0.21 4.77
C MET A 58 9.87 -0.09 4.16
N GLY A 59 10.91 -0.21 4.99
CA GLY A 59 12.26 -0.53 4.53
C GLY A 59 12.40 -2.00 4.15
N SER A 60 12.16 -2.91 5.09
CA SER A 60 12.19 -4.36 4.85
C SER A 60 10.78 -4.92 4.79
N GLN A 61 10.46 -5.58 3.68
CA GLN A 61 9.15 -6.20 3.43
C GLN A 61 9.10 -7.66 3.89
N SER A 62 9.81 -8.00 4.96
CA SER A 62 9.72 -9.32 5.56
C SER A 62 8.33 -9.59 6.13
N LYS A 63 7.89 -10.84 6.12
CA LYS A 63 6.60 -11.27 6.68
C LYS A 63 6.34 -10.67 8.06
N ASN A 64 7.33 -10.74 8.95
CA ASN A 64 7.20 -10.20 10.30
C ASN A 64 6.98 -8.69 10.35
N ASN A 65 7.58 -7.92 9.44
CA ASN A 65 7.39 -6.47 9.37
C ASN A 65 6.02 -6.13 8.78
N ILE A 66 5.59 -6.86 7.75
CA ILE A 66 4.26 -6.74 7.15
C ILE A 66 3.17 -6.96 8.20
N GLU A 67 3.22 -8.10 8.90
CA GLU A 67 2.26 -8.45 9.94
C GLU A 67 2.28 -7.44 11.10
N SER A 68 3.47 -7.02 11.52
CA SER A 68 3.61 -6.02 12.59
C SER A 68 2.98 -4.68 12.21
N LEU A 69 3.24 -4.18 11.01
CA LEU A 69 2.68 -2.90 10.55
C LEU A 69 1.17 -3.00 10.36
N GLY A 70 0.67 -4.06 9.72
CA GLY A 70 -0.77 -4.25 9.49
C GLY A 70 -1.55 -4.32 10.80
N ASN A 71 -1.06 -5.10 11.78
CA ASN A 71 -1.67 -5.21 13.10
C ASN A 71 -1.60 -3.88 13.87
N ALA A 72 -0.44 -3.21 13.86
CA ALA A 72 -0.28 -1.92 14.54
C ALA A 72 -1.24 -0.84 14.01
N ILE A 73 -1.43 -0.77 12.68
CA ILE A 73 -2.41 0.14 12.05
C ILE A 73 -3.83 -0.24 12.48
N GLY A 74 -4.19 -1.53 12.40
CA GLY A 74 -5.51 -2.01 12.78
C GLY A 74 -5.86 -1.72 14.25
N GLU A 75 -4.89 -1.84 15.15
CA GLU A 75 -5.04 -1.51 16.57
C GLU A 75 -5.11 0.00 16.81
N ALA A 76 -4.18 0.76 16.21
CA ALA A 76 -4.05 2.20 16.44
C ALA A 76 -5.27 3.00 15.97
N PHE A 77 -5.93 2.55 14.89
CA PHE A 77 -7.03 3.28 14.25
C PHE A 77 -8.40 2.60 14.40
N LYS A 78 -8.53 1.66 15.34
CA LYS A 78 -9.79 0.98 15.61
C LYS A 78 -10.88 1.97 16.03
N GLY A 79 -11.99 1.98 15.28
CA GLY A 79 -13.14 2.87 15.54
C GLY A 79 -12.97 4.28 15.00
N GLU A 80 -11.88 4.58 14.32
CA GLU A 80 -11.67 5.88 13.67
C GLU A 80 -12.09 5.87 12.20
N ASN A 81 -12.45 7.04 11.68
CA ASN A 81 -12.70 7.25 10.26
C ASN A 81 -11.38 7.62 9.57
N VAL A 82 -10.70 6.63 9.02
CA VAL A 82 -9.42 6.80 8.33
C VAL A 82 -9.43 6.12 6.96
N LEU A 83 -8.74 6.71 6.00
CA LEU A 83 -8.40 6.08 4.74
C LEU A 83 -6.95 5.61 4.81
N ILE A 84 -6.72 4.32 4.56
CA ILE A 84 -5.37 3.75 4.47
C ILE A 84 -5.04 3.57 2.99
N VAL A 85 -3.92 4.14 2.55
CA VAL A 85 -3.47 4.08 1.16
C VAL A 85 -2.13 3.36 1.09
N ALA A 86 -2.04 2.31 0.28
CA ALA A 86 -0.77 1.73 -0.14
C ALA A 86 -0.45 2.21 -1.55
N SER A 87 0.71 2.80 -1.74
CA SER A 87 1.21 3.25 -3.04
C SER A 87 2.27 2.26 -3.54
N THR A 88 2.07 1.73 -4.74
CA THR A 88 2.94 0.74 -5.36
C THR A 88 2.73 0.71 -6.87
N ASP A 89 3.79 0.33 -7.59
CA ASP A 89 3.68 -0.17 -8.96
C ASP A 89 3.62 -1.69 -8.94
N LEU A 90 3.15 -2.30 -10.04
CA LEU A 90 3.17 -3.74 -10.27
C LEU A 90 4.47 -4.16 -10.96
N SER A 91 4.40 -5.04 -11.97
CA SER A 91 5.59 -5.51 -12.68
C SER A 91 6.33 -4.39 -13.43
N HIS A 92 7.67 -4.53 -13.56
CA HIS A 92 8.52 -3.53 -14.17
C HIS A 92 9.30 -4.09 -15.36
N TYR A 93 9.33 -3.32 -16.45
CA TYR A 93 10.23 -3.48 -17.59
C TYR A 93 10.11 -4.81 -18.36
N HIS A 94 8.99 -5.50 -18.23
CA HIS A 94 8.62 -6.63 -19.08
C HIS A 94 7.93 -6.15 -20.36
N ASP A 95 7.91 -6.99 -21.38
CA ASP A 95 7.02 -6.74 -22.52
C ASP A 95 5.55 -6.73 -22.09
N TYR A 96 4.71 -6.08 -22.88
CA TYR A 96 3.28 -5.87 -22.57
C TYR A 96 2.54 -7.15 -22.18
N LYS A 97 2.81 -8.26 -22.89
CA LYS A 97 2.11 -9.53 -22.66
C LYS A 97 2.57 -10.18 -21.35
N THR A 98 3.87 -10.22 -21.13
CA THR A 98 4.48 -10.77 -19.91
C THR A 98 4.04 -9.96 -18.68
N ALA A 99 4.10 -8.62 -18.74
CA ALA A 99 3.61 -7.75 -17.68
C ALA A 99 2.14 -8.03 -17.36
N SER A 100 1.27 -8.10 -18.37
CA SER A 100 -0.16 -8.36 -18.18
C SER A 100 -0.41 -9.73 -17.52
N MET A 101 0.40 -10.74 -17.80
CA MET A 101 0.29 -12.06 -17.16
C MET A 101 0.69 -12.00 -15.67
N LEU A 102 1.83 -11.38 -15.38
CA LEU A 102 2.32 -11.21 -13.99
C LEU A 102 1.34 -10.39 -13.16
N ASP A 103 0.85 -9.29 -13.71
CA ASP A 103 -0.08 -8.39 -13.02
C ASP A 103 -1.46 -9.03 -12.81
N THR A 104 -1.90 -9.93 -13.71
CA THR A 104 -3.13 -10.71 -13.53
C THR A 104 -3.05 -11.56 -12.26
N LEU A 105 -1.90 -12.15 -11.97
CA LEU A 105 -1.72 -12.92 -10.74
C LEU A 105 -1.90 -12.04 -9.49
N VAL A 106 -1.35 -10.82 -9.50
CA VAL A 106 -1.58 -9.85 -8.40
C VAL A 106 -3.06 -9.50 -8.27
N ILE A 107 -3.75 -9.28 -9.39
CA ILE A 107 -5.21 -9.01 -9.42
C ILE A 107 -5.99 -10.14 -8.75
N ASP A 108 -5.65 -11.40 -9.04
CA ASP A 108 -6.31 -12.56 -8.44
C ASP A 108 -6.10 -12.63 -6.93
N TYR A 109 -4.88 -12.33 -6.46
CA TYR A 109 -4.57 -12.24 -5.03
C TYR A 109 -5.35 -11.12 -4.35
N ILE A 110 -5.42 -9.93 -4.94
CA ILE A 110 -6.21 -8.80 -4.43
C ILE A 110 -7.70 -9.15 -4.34
N ASN A 111 -8.25 -9.75 -5.39
CA ASN A 111 -9.66 -10.15 -5.44
C ASN A 111 -10.01 -11.24 -4.41
N SER A 112 -9.08 -12.12 -4.08
CA SER A 112 -9.29 -13.15 -3.05
C SER A 112 -9.43 -12.56 -1.65
N PHE A 113 -8.89 -11.38 -1.42
CA PHE A 113 -8.83 -10.68 -0.14
C PHE A 113 -8.41 -11.58 1.03
N ASP A 114 -7.39 -12.40 0.79
CA ASP A 114 -6.72 -13.21 1.83
C ASP A 114 -5.36 -12.59 2.16
N PRO A 115 -5.26 -11.79 3.25
CA PRO A 115 -4.03 -11.12 3.63
C PRO A 115 -2.86 -12.07 3.90
N MET A 116 -3.14 -13.25 4.45
CA MET A 116 -2.07 -14.21 4.80
C MET A 116 -1.51 -14.87 3.55
N ARG A 117 -2.38 -15.24 2.62
CA ARG A 117 -1.98 -15.78 1.32
C ARG A 117 -1.21 -14.75 0.51
N PHE A 118 -1.69 -13.49 0.48
CA PHE A 118 -1.00 -12.38 -0.18
C PHE A 118 0.39 -12.14 0.43
N THR A 119 0.50 -12.09 1.77
CA THR A 119 1.78 -11.95 2.48
C THR A 119 2.74 -13.08 2.14
N GLY A 120 2.24 -14.30 2.01
CA GLY A 120 3.01 -15.45 1.56
C GLY A 120 3.59 -15.25 0.16
N ALA A 121 2.76 -14.85 -0.79
CA ALA A 121 3.15 -14.61 -2.19
C ALA A 121 4.18 -13.47 -2.33
N VAL A 122 4.05 -12.40 -1.54
CA VAL A 122 5.06 -11.32 -1.46
C VAL A 122 6.39 -11.87 -0.91
N SER A 123 6.33 -12.65 0.17
CA SER A 123 7.54 -13.16 0.84
C SER A 123 8.28 -14.22 0.05
N SER A 124 7.59 -14.96 -0.83
CA SER A 124 8.16 -15.97 -1.73
C SER A 124 8.53 -15.43 -3.11
N GLU A 125 8.33 -14.12 -3.33
CA GLU A 125 8.54 -13.48 -4.65
C GLU A 125 7.69 -14.13 -5.77
N GLU A 126 6.54 -14.71 -5.41
CA GLU A 126 5.60 -15.30 -6.37
C GLU A 126 4.88 -14.21 -7.19
N ILE A 127 4.71 -13.02 -6.61
CA ILE A 127 4.13 -11.84 -7.25
C ILE A 127 5.13 -10.71 -7.33
N GLU A 128 5.11 -9.97 -8.43
CA GLU A 128 6.01 -8.85 -8.69
C GLU A 128 5.29 -7.52 -8.45
N MET A 129 5.73 -6.80 -7.42
CA MET A 129 5.31 -5.42 -7.12
C MET A 129 6.28 -4.77 -6.13
N CYS A 130 6.62 -3.49 -6.35
CA CYS A 130 7.61 -2.82 -5.51
C CYS A 130 7.13 -2.57 -4.07
N GLY A 131 5.83 -2.36 -3.88
CA GLY A 131 5.17 -2.12 -2.59
C GLY A 131 4.29 -3.28 -2.10
N GLY A 132 4.64 -4.53 -2.40
CA GLY A 132 3.87 -5.70 -1.96
C GLY A 132 3.66 -5.77 -0.45
N GLY A 133 4.69 -5.46 0.31
CA GLY A 133 4.63 -5.40 1.78
C GLY A 133 3.64 -4.35 2.31
N PRO A 134 3.70 -3.08 1.88
CA PRO A 134 2.69 -2.08 2.19
C PRO A 134 1.26 -2.52 1.86
N VAL A 135 1.03 -3.10 0.68
CA VAL A 135 -0.31 -3.61 0.30
C VAL A 135 -0.77 -4.72 1.23
N ALA A 136 0.09 -5.70 1.53
CA ALA A 136 -0.23 -6.77 2.48
C ALA A 136 -0.58 -6.21 3.88
N ALA A 137 0.18 -5.23 4.38
CA ALA A 137 -0.10 -4.58 5.65
C ALA A 137 -1.45 -3.84 5.63
N VAL A 138 -1.78 -3.15 4.54
CA VAL A 138 -3.10 -2.50 4.35
C VAL A 138 -4.22 -3.55 4.32
N MET A 139 -4.04 -4.69 3.66
CA MET A 139 -5.03 -5.78 3.67
C MET A 139 -5.27 -6.31 5.08
N ILE A 140 -4.22 -6.54 5.89
CA ILE A 140 -4.33 -6.96 7.29
C ILE A 140 -5.09 -5.92 8.11
N ALA A 141 -4.66 -4.65 8.05
CA ALA A 141 -5.29 -3.56 8.79
C ALA A 141 -6.76 -3.39 8.39
N SER A 142 -7.07 -3.43 7.09
CA SER A 142 -8.44 -3.31 6.58
C SER A 142 -9.35 -4.41 7.11
N ARG A 143 -8.88 -5.66 7.17
CA ARG A 143 -9.62 -6.77 7.79
C ARG A 143 -9.91 -6.50 9.26
N MET A 144 -8.92 -6.05 10.03
CA MET A 144 -9.07 -5.72 11.44
C MET A 144 -10.07 -4.57 11.66
N LEU A 145 -10.12 -3.62 10.74
CA LEU A 145 -11.05 -2.49 10.76
C LEU A 145 -12.44 -2.83 10.21
N GLY A 146 -12.66 -4.09 9.82
CA GLY A 146 -13.98 -4.61 9.45
C GLY A 146 -14.25 -4.70 7.94
N ALA A 147 -13.25 -4.47 7.09
CA ALA A 147 -13.41 -4.73 5.66
C ALA A 147 -13.61 -6.25 5.42
N ASN A 148 -14.56 -6.57 4.57
CA ASN A 148 -14.92 -7.94 4.23
C ASN A 148 -14.99 -8.21 2.72
N SER A 149 -14.65 -7.19 1.93
CA SER A 149 -14.71 -7.25 0.47
C SER A 149 -13.55 -6.48 -0.15
N SER A 150 -13.14 -6.91 -1.33
CA SER A 150 -12.18 -6.23 -2.18
C SER A 150 -12.77 -6.01 -3.56
N LYS A 151 -12.24 -5.02 -4.27
CA LYS A 151 -12.58 -4.77 -5.67
C LYS A 151 -11.39 -4.13 -6.38
N VAL A 152 -10.94 -4.74 -7.45
CA VAL A 152 -10.08 -4.09 -8.43
C VAL A 152 -10.93 -3.11 -9.24
N LEU A 153 -10.53 -1.85 -9.26
CA LEU A 153 -11.25 -0.75 -9.90
C LEU A 153 -10.75 -0.50 -11.32
N CYS A 154 -9.42 -0.56 -11.49
CA CYS A 154 -8.77 -0.34 -12.78
C CYS A 154 -7.41 -1.03 -12.80
N TYR A 155 -7.07 -1.60 -13.93
CA TYR A 155 -5.71 -2.03 -14.28
C TYR A 155 -5.32 -1.42 -15.61
N LYS A 156 -4.10 -0.95 -15.69
CA LYS A 156 -3.45 -0.44 -16.90
C LYS A 156 -1.95 -0.69 -16.80
N ASN A 157 -1.26 -0.64 -17.93
CA ASN A 157 0.18 -0.49 -17.95
C ASN A 157 0.61 0.69 -18.82
N SER A 158 1.87 1.08 -18.74
CA SER A 158 2.40 2.25 -19.47
C SER A 158 2.25 2.11 -21.00
N GLY A 159 2.19 0.89 -21.53
CA GLY A 159 1.96 0.62 -22.94
C GLY A 159 0.53 0.92 -23.43
N ASP A 160 -0.45 1.09 -22.50
CA ASP A 160 -1.82 1.48 -22.83
C ASP A 160 -1.95 2.99 -23.13
N THR A 161 -0.99 3.79 -22.68
CA THR A 161 -0.99 5.25 -22.82
C THR A 161 -0.05 5.77 -23.91
N GLY A 162 0.47 4.88 -24.75
CA GLY A 162 1.35 5.22 -25.89
C GLY A 162 2.85 5.07 -25.61
N GLY A 163 3.22 4.42 -24.49
CA GLY A 163 4.61 4.05 -24.18
C GLY A 163 5.14 2.89 -25.01
N ASP A 164 6.43 2.60 -24.87
CA ASP A 164 7.07 1.45 -25.47
C ASP A 164 6.47 0.15 -24.87
N LYS A 165 5.97 -0.72 -25.74
CA LYS A 165 5.39 -2.00 -25.33
C LYS A 165 6.41 -3.10 -25.04
N ASN A 166 7.69 -2.84 -25.27
CA ASN A 166 8.75 -3.78 -24.98
C ASN A 166 9.25 -3.70 -23.52
N ALA A 167 8.93 -2.59 -22.82
CA ALA A 167 9.33 -2.38 -21.43
C ALA A 167 8.27 -1.55 -20.70
N VAL A 168 7.24 -2.20 -20.18
CA VAL A 168 6.11 -1.53 -19.52
C VAL A 168 6.20 -1.63 -18.00
N VAL A 169 5.45 -0.76 -17.32
CA VAL A 169 5.19 -0.81 -15.87
C VAL A 169 3.70 -0.97 -15.65
N GLY A 170 3.31 -1.90 -14.79
CA GLY A 170 1.92 -2.16 -14.45
C GLY A 170 1.40 -1.26 -13.33
N TYR A 171 0.12 -0.86 -13.42
CA TYR A 171 -0.57 -0.01 -12.44
C TYR A 171 -1.94 -0.57 -12.11
N LEU A 172 -2.28 -0.54 -10.84
CA LEU A 172 -3.55 -1.07 -10.33
C LEU A 172 -4.19 -0.08 -9.35
N SER A 173 -5.51 0.08 -9.46
CA SER A 173 -6.33 0.70 -8.42
C SER A 173 -7.28 -0.34 -7.85
N ALA A 174 -7.28 -0.49 -6.52
CA ALA A 174 -8.14 -1.43 -5.81
C ALA A 174 -8.63 -0.84 -4.50
N ALA A 175 -9.75 -1.35 -3.99
CA ALA A 175 -10.33 -0.95 -2.72
C ALA A 175 -10.65 -2.18 -1.86
N PHE A 176 -10.37 -2.07 -0.56
CA PHE A 176 -10.82 -2.98 0.48
C PHE A 176 -11.86 -2.26 1.33
N TYR A 177 -13.05 -2.82 1.48
CA TYR A 177 -14.17 -2.12 2.07
C TYR A 177 -15.13 -3.06 2.81
N LYS A 178 -16.01 -2.47 3.60
CA LYS A 178 -17.11 -3.18 4.26
C LYS A 178 -18.35 -3.08 3.38
N LYS A 179 -18.91 -4.24 3.03
CA LYS A 179 -20.26 -4.35 2.45
C LYS A 179 -21.32 -4.21 3.52
#